data_93a86cd028ea6bb9d6bd41ac93b5bb05
#
_entry.id   93a86cd028ea6bb9d6bd41ac93b5bb05
#
_cell.length_a   1.000
_cell.length_b   1.000
_cell.length_c   1.000
_cell.angle_alpha   90.00
_cell.angle_beta   90.00
_cell.angle_gamma   90.00
#
_symmetry.space_group_name_H-M   'P 1'
#
loop_
_entity.id
_entity.type
_entity.pdbx_description
1 polymer ?
#
loop_
_entity_poly.entity_id
_entity_poly.type
_entity_poly.pdbx_seq_one_letter_code
_entity_poly.pdbx_strand_id
1 'polypeptide(L)'
;MGATATGLGVTYWQAMFAEFLGTFFLMMVVMGVAVDKKAEPGFAGISIGMTVAAVIAVLGAFTGASINPARTFGPYLMDMVLGGQNLWAYFPIYLVGPILGAICAAFAYAYLAKDSGVCELPQPFNDE
;
A
#
# COMPACT_ATOMS: atom_id res chain seq x y z
N MET A 1 4.62 19.59 6.95
CA MET A 1 4.32 18.72 8.08
C MET A 1 4.05 17.26 7.66
N GLY A 2 4.90 16.65 6.86
CA GLY A 2 4.78 15.25 6.46
C GLY A 2 3.70 14.95 5.42
N ALA A 3 3.14 15.95 4.79
CA ALA A 3 2.23 15.79 3.66
C ALA A 3 2.99 15.17 2.48
N THR A 4 2.36 14.22 1.81
CA THR A 4 2.87 13.62 0.58
C THR A 4 2.57 14.52 -0.60
N ALA A 5 3.54 14.68 -1.49
CA ALA A 5 3.38 15.45 -2.72
C ALA A 5 4.18 14.80 -3.85
N THR A 6 3.75 15.04 -5.08
CA THR A 6 4.48 14.56 -6.26
C THR A 6 5.81 15.30 -6.41
N GLY A 7 6.88 14.59 -6.74
CA GLY A 7 8.19 15.17 -7.01
C GLY A 7 8.20 16.03 -8.27
N LEU A 8 9.24 16.86 -8.43
CA LEU A 8 9.40 17.70 -9.60
C LEU A 8 9.48 16.85 -10.88
N GLY A 9 8.68 17.20 -11.87
CA GLY A 9 8.64 16.51 -13.15
C GLY A 9 7.88 15.18 -13.17
N VAL A 10 7.31 14.75 -12.04
CA VAL A 10 6.49 13.56 -11.99
C VAL A 10 5.06 13.89 -12.40
N THR A 11 4.56 13.18 -13.42
CA THR A 11 3.18 13.36 -13.85
C THR A 11 2.20 12.67 -12.91
N TYR A 12 0.94 13.10 -12.93
CA TYR A 12 -0.14 12.54 -12.10
C TYR A 12 -0.26 11.01 -12.23
N TRP A 13 -0.19 10.50 -13.47
CA TRP A 13 -0.30 9.06 -13.73
C TRP A 13 0.94 8.26 -13.30
N GLN A 14 2.12 8.85 -13.43
CA GLN A 14 3.36 8.24 -12.91
C GLN A 14 3.33 8.13 -11.40
N ALA A 15 2.86 9.17 -10.72
CA ALA A 15 2.70 9.15 -9.27
C ALA A 15 1.66 8.09 -8.84
N MET A 16 0.51 8.01 -9.51
CA MET A 16 -0.50 7.01 -9.21
C MET A 16 0.02 5.58 -9.42
N PHE A 17 0.77 5.35 -10.49
CA PHE A 17 1.38 4.05 -10.76
C PHE A 17 2.48 3.70 -9.76
N ALA A 18 3.28 4.68 -9.31
CA ALA A 18 4.28 4.48 -8.26
C ALA A 18 3.63 4.06 -6.94
N GLU A 19 2.56 4.74 -6.52
CA GLU A 19 1.80 4.39 -5.31
C GLU A 19 1.13 3.01 -5.42
N PHE A 20 0.61 2.67 -6.61
CA PHE A 20 0.09 1.34 -6.92
C PHE A 20 1.18 0.27 -6.73
N LEU A 21 2.36 0.44 -7.34
CA LEU A 21 3.45 -0.52 -7.24
C LEU A 21 3.98 -0.66 -5.81
N GLY A 22 4.19 0.48 -5.12
CA GLY A 22 4.66 0.47 -3.73
C GLY A 22 3.73 -0.32 -2.81
N THR A 23 2.42 -0.09 -2.96
CA THR A 23 1.41 -0.80 -2.15
C THR A 23 1.26 -2.25 -2.60
N PHE A 24 1.38 -2.54 -3.89
CA PHE A 24 1.38 -3.91 -4.41
C PHE A 24 2.50 -4.74 -3.74
N PHE A 25 3.74 -4.25 -3.76
CA PHE A 25 4.85 -4.97 -3.13
C PHE A 25 4.69 -5.10 -1.62
N LEU A 26 4.25 -4.03 -0.95
CA LEU A 26 3.97 -4.09 0.48
C LEU A 26 2.92 -5.17 0.80
N MET A 27 1.82 -5.19 0.06
CA MET A 27 0.74 -6.15 0.30
C MET A 27 1.15 -7.58 -0.03
N MET A 28 1.97 -7.82 -1.07
CA MET A 28 2.55 -9.14 -1.35
C MET A 28 3.33 -9.67 -0.14
N VAL A 29 4.15 -8.82 0.49
CA VAL A 29 4.89 -9.21 1.70
C VAL A 29 3.92 -9.45 2.86
N VAL A 30 2.95 -8.57 3.10
CA VAL A 30 1.94 -8.74 4.16
C VAL A 30 1.21 -10.07 4.01
N MET A 31 0.78 -10.42 2.79
CA MET A 31 0.12 -11.71 2.52
C MET A 31 1.03 -12.88 2.88
N GLY A 32 2.32 -12.83 2.52
CA GLY A 32 3.25 -13.93 2.76
C GLY A 32 3.70 -14.09 4.20
N VAL A 33 3.79 -13.00 4.98
CA VAL A 33 4.37 -13.05 6.34
C VAL A 33 3.37 -12.88 7.47
N ALA A 34 2.14 -12.43 7.17
CA ALA A 34 1.14 -12.14 8.19
C ALA A 34 -0.21 -12.83 7.95
N VAL A 35 -0.55 -13.15 6.69
CA VAL A 35 -1.85 -13.76 6.34
C VAL A 35 -1.70 -15.24 6.03
N ASP A 36 -0.61 -15.65 5.40
CA ASP A 36 -0.34 -17.05 5.08
C ASP A 36 -0.23 -17.89 6.34
N LYS A 37 -0.96 -19.02 6.38
CA LYS A 37 -0.94 -19.97 7.51
C LYS A 37 0.45 -20.62 7.72
N LYS A 38 1.32 -20.60 6.70
CA LYS A 38 2.69 -21.13 6.77
C LYS A 38 3.71 -20.07 7.17
N ALA A 39 3.27 -18.82 7.41
CA ALA A 39 4.16 -17.75 7.82
C ALA A 39 4.81 -18.07 9.20
N GLU A 40 6.12 -17.87 9.29
CA GLU A 40 6.84 -18.04 10.54
C GLU A 40 6.42 -16.98 11.57
N PRO A 41 6.00 -17.38 12.77
CA PRO A 41 5.60 -16.45 13.81
C PRO A 41 6.73 -15.50 14.22
N GLY A 42 6.41 -14.21 14.39
CA GLY A 42 7.35 -13.20 14.90
C GLY A 42 8.14 -12.44 13.83
N PHE A 43 8.18 -12.90 12.58
CA PHE A 43 8.93 -12.22 11.51
C PHE A 43 8.14 -11.15 10.75
N ALA A 44 6.82 -11.12 10.88
CA ALA A 44 5.96 -10.22 10.13
C ALA A 44 6.35 -8.74 10.30
N GLY A 45 6.57 -8.30 11.53
CA GLY A 45 6.87 -6.90 11.83
C GLY A 45 8.14 -6.40 11.15
N ILE A 46 9.21 -7.19 11.21
CA ILE A 46 10.49 -6.79 10.58
C ILE A 46 10.41 -6.82 9.07
N SER A 47 9.77 -7.84 8.49
CA SER A 47 9.63 -7.98 7.03
C SER A 47 8.78 -6.85 6.45
N ILE A 48 7.66 -6.51 7.07
CA ILE A 48 6.79 -5.40 6.67
C ILE A 48 7.52 -4.08 6.83
N GLY A 49 8.18 -3.85 7.96
CA GLY A 49 8.93 -2.62 8.23
C GLY A 49 10.07 -2.39 7.24
N MET A 50 10.85 -3.43 6.90
CA MET A 50 11.90 -3.34 5.89
C MET A 50 11.32 -3.08 4.49
N THR A 51 10.19 -3.68 4.15
CA THR A 51 9.51 -3.42 2.87
C THR A 51 9.06 -1.96 2.78
N VAL A 52 8.46 -1.42 3.83
CA VAL A 52 8.07 0.00 3.89
C VAL A 52 9.31 0.89 3.71
N ALA A 53 10.41 0.60 4.42
CA ALA A 53 11.66 1.35 4.29
C ALA A 53 12.21 1.30 2.86
N ALA A 54 12.22 0.13 2.22
CA ALA A 54 12.66 -0.03 0.84
C ALA A 54 11.77 0.74 -0.15
N VAL A 55 10.44 0.66 0.00
CA VAL A 55 9.49 1.41 -0.83
C VAL A 55 9.70 2.91 -0.67
N ILE A 56 9.90 3.40 0.56
CA ILE A 56 10.18 4.83 0.81
C ILE A 56 11.52 5.24 0.19
N ALA A 57 12.55 4.41 0.28
CA ALA A 57 13.85 4.71 -0.32
C ALA A 57 13.78 4.84 -1.85
N VAL A 58 12.93 4.05 -2.51
CA VAL A 58 12.79 4.06 -3.98
C VAL A 58 11.78 5.12 -4.44
N LEU A 59 10.61 5.20 -3.81
CA LEU A 59 9.49 6.02 -4.28
C LEU A 59 9.35 7.36 -3.54
N GLY A 60 10.08 7.55 -2.45
CA GLY A 60 9.95 8.75 -1.62
C GLY A 60 10.20 10.06 -2.38
N ALA A 61 11.18 10.08 -3.28
CA ALA A 61 11.47 11.23 -4.12
C ALA A 61 10.41 11.49 -5.21
N PHE A 62 9.64 10.46 -5.60
CA PHE A 62 8.63 10.56 -6.65
C PHE A 62 7.26 11.00 -6.12
N THR A 63 6.82 10.46 -4.98
CA THR A 63 5.45 10.64 -4.48
C THR A 63 5.39 10.96 -2.98
N GLY A 64 6.51 10.89 -2.28
CA GLY A 64 6.54 10.84 -0.83
C GLY A 64 6.22 9.45 -0.25
N ALA A 65 6.03 8.44 -1.13
CA ALA A 65 5.75 7.05 -0.79
C ALA A 65 4.70 6.91 0.31
N SER A 66 3.48 7.34 0.03
CA SER A 66 2.39 7.26 0.99
C SER A 66 2.00 5.82 1.28
N ILE A 67 1.75 5.05 0.20
CA ILE A 67 1.30 3.64 0.25
C ILE A 67 0.13 3.37 1.21
N ASN A 68 -0.50 4.43 1.70
CA ASN A 68 -1.59 4.36 2.66
C ASN A 68 -2.47 5.63 2.56
N PRO A 69 -3.74 5.53 2.15
CA PRO A 69 -4.65 6.68 2.06
C PRO A 69 -4.81 7.47 3.36
N ALA A 70 -4.88 6.78 4.51
CA ALA A 70 -5.04 7.44 5.80
C ALA A 70 -3.81 8.26 6.21
N ARG A 71 -2.61 7.78 5.84
CA ARG A 71 -1.34 8.46 6.07
C ARG A 71 -1.26 9.77 5.28
N THR A 72 -1.90 9.86 4.11
CA THR A 72 -1.99 11.12 3.35
C THR A 72 -3.14 12.00 3.85
N PHE A 73 -4.28 11.40 4.17
CA PHE A 73 -5.47 12.13 4.60
C PHE A 73 -5.22 12.99 5.84
N GLY A 74 -4.56 12.44 6.86
CA GLY A 74 -4.28 13.15 8.11
C GLY A 74 -3.53 14.47 7.91
N PRO A 75 -2.33 14.46 7.32
CA PRO A 75 -1.58 15.68 7.03
C PRO A 75 -2.32 16.66 6.11
N TYR A 76 -3.05 16.19 5.08
CA TYR A 76 -3.83 17.06 4.20
C TYR A 76 -4.94 17.80 4.93
N LEU A 77 -5.64 17.10 5.84
CA LEU A 77 -6.65 17.70 6.68
C LEU A 77 -6.04 18.76 7.63
N MET A 78 -4.92 18.43 8.25
CA MET A 78 -4.25 19.37 9.16
C MET A 78 -3.68 20.59 8.41
N ASP A 79 -3.11 20.41 7.23
CA ASP A 79 -2.65 21.54 6.40
C ASP A 79 -3.82 22.44 6.00
N MET A 80 -4.98 21.88 5.66
CA MET A 80 -6.18 22.65 5.34
C MET A 80 -6.68 23.46 6.55
N VAL A 81 -6.73 22.85 7.74
CA VAL A 81 -7.24 23.49 8.96
C VAL A 81 -6.28 24.59 9.47
N LEU A 82 -4.97 24.37 9.34
CA LEU A 82 -3.93 25.28 9.84
C LEU A 82 -3.50 26.35 8.81
N GLY A 83 -4.18 26.45 7.66
CA GLY A 83 -3.86 27.42 6.61
C GLY A 83 -2.61 27.08 5.80
N GLY A 84 -2.25 25.79 5.72
CA GLY A 84 -1.16 25.28 4.88
C GLY A 84 -1.55 25.17 3.40
N GLN A 85 -0.81 24.35 2.65
CA GLN A 85 -1.05 24.15 1.22
C GLN A 85 -2.30 23.30 0.97
N ASN A 86 -3.08 23.65 -0.04
CA ASN A 86 -4.21 22.85 -0.49
C ASN A 86 -3.74 21.76 -1.48
N LEU A 87 -3.51 20.56 -1.00
CA LEU A 87 -3.03 19.42 -1.79
C LEU A 87 -4.12 18.43 -2.18
N TRP A 88 -5.40 18.71 -1.89
CA TRP A 88 -6.51 17.80 -2.13
C TRP A 88 -6.69 17.35 -3.58
N ALA A 89 -6.22 18.15 -4.56
CA ALA A 89 -6.21 17.77 -5.97
C ALA A 89 -5.34 16.52 -6.25
N TYR A 90 -4.34 16.24 -5.42
CA TYR A 90 -3.47 15.07 -5.52
C TYR A 90 -3.96 13.87 -4.69
N PHE A 91 -4.95 14.07 -3.82
CA PHE A 91 -5.44 12.99 -2.95
C PHE A 91 -5.90 11.73 -3.69
N PRO A 92 -6.55 11.80 -4.88
CA PRO A 92 -6.91 10.60 -5.61
C PRO A 92 -5.74 9.69 -5.98
N ILE A 93 -4.53 10.23 -6.16
CA ILE A 93 -3.30 9.43 -6.38
C ILE A 93 -3.09 8.47 -5.21
N TYR A 94 -3.20 9.00 -3.99
CA TYR A 94 -2.93 8.31 -2.74
C TYR A 94 -4.11 7.47 -2.24
N LEU A 95 -5.26 7.61 -2.87
CA LEU A 95 -6.43 6.79 -2.61
C LEU A 95 -6.51 5.62 -3.60
N VAL A 96 -6.55 5.93 -4.89
CA VAL A 96 -6.80 4.93 -5.95
C VAL A 96 -5.58 4.04 -6.17
N GLY A 97 -4.38 4.61 -6.26
CA GLY A 97 -3.14 3.85 -6.44
C GLY A 97 -2.97 2.75 -5.39
N PRO A 98 -2.91 3.10 -4.10
CA PRO A 98 -2.76 2.11 -3.03
C PRO A 98 -3.88 1.07 -2.97
N ILE A 99 -5.14 1.47 -3.11
CA ILE A 99 -6.26 0.51 -3.05
C ILE A 99 -6.15 -0.51 -4.19
N LEU A 100 -5.94 -0.07 -5.42
CA LEU A 100 -5.79 -0.98 -6.55
C LEU A 100 -4.54 -1.85 -6.40
N GLY A 101 -3.42 -1.30 -5.92
CA GLY A 101 -2.20 -2.06 -5.64
C GLY A 101 -2.44 -3.18 -4.64
N ALA A 102 -3.10 -2.89 -3.53
CA ALA A 102 -3.42 -3.88 -2.51
C ALA A 102 -4.36 -4.99 -3.03
N ILE A 103 -5.41 -4.62 -3.78
CA ILE A 103 -6.35 -5.58 -4.37
C ILE A 103 -5.62 -6.50 -5.36
N CYS A 104 -4.83 -5.94 -6.29
CA CYS A 104 -4.08 -6.72 -7.26
C CYS A 104 -3.07 -7.66 -6.58
N ALA A 105 -2.39 -7.21 -5.53
CA ALA A 105 -1.45 -8.04 -4.77
C ALA A 105 -2.16 -9.20 -4.07
N ALA A 106 -3.31 -8.96 -3.45
CA ALA A 106 -4.07 -10.00 -2.79
C ALA A 106 -4.51 -11.10 -3.76
N PHE A 107 -5.01 -10.72 -4.94
CA PHE A 107 -5.36 -11.69 -6.00
C PHE A 107 -4.13 -12.40 -6.56
N ALA A 108 -3.03 -11.69 -6.82
CA ALA A 108 -1.80 -12.28 -7.31
C ALA A 108 -1.24 -13.29 -6.31
N TYR A 109 -1.21 -12.94 -5.02
CA TYR A 109 -0.77 -13.85 -3.97
C TYR A 109 -1.67 -15.08 -3.87
N ALA A 110 -2.98 -14.90 -3.85
CA ALA A 110 -3.94 -16.00 -3.78
C ALA A 110 -3.80 -16.97 -4.98
N TYR A 111 -3.54 -16.43 -6.16
CA TYR A 111 -3.29 -17.24 -7.36
C TYR A 111 -1.99 -18.04 -7.24
N LEU A 112 -0.89 -17.42 -6.82
CA LEU A 112 0.41 -18.07 -6.65
C LEU A 112 0.41 -19.10 -5.51
N ALA A 113 -0.34 -18.83 -4.44
CA ALA A 113 -0.44 -19.69 -3.27
C ALA A 113 -1.40 -20.87 -3.46
N LYS A 114 -2.25 -20.85 -4.47
CA LYS A 114 -3.26 -21.88 -4.74
C LYS A 114 -2.66 -23.28 -4.90
N ASP A 115 -1.57 -23.39 -5.64
CA ASP A 115 -0.90 -24.67 -5.90
C ASP A 115 -0.10 -25.18 -4.69
N SER A 116 0.13 -24.33 -3.69
CA SER A 116 0.87 -24.65 -2.46
C SER A 116 -0.05 -25.16 -1.33
N GLY A 117 -1.35 -25.28 -1.56
CA GLY A 117 -2.33 -25.65 -0.53
C GLY A 117 -2.51 -24.62 0.60
N VAL A 118 -2.13 -23.37 0.34
CA VAL A 118 -1.98 -22.30 1.35
C VAL A 118 -3.20 -21.41 1.46
N CYS A 119 -3.97 -21.26 0.37
CA CYS A 119 -5.14 -20.38 0.35
C CYS A 119 -6.41 -21.19 0.05
N GLU A 120 -7.02 -21.76 1.07
CA GLU A 120 -8.46 -22.04 1.00
C GLU A 120 -9.19 -20.71 1.15
N LEU A 121 -9.79 -20.24 0.06
CA LEU A 121 -10.79 -19.17 0.14
C LEU A 121 -11.83 -19.60 1.18
N PRO A 122 -12.30 -18.67 2.05
CA PRO A 122 -13.37 -19.00 2.99
C PRO A 122 -14.52 -19.62 2.20
N GLN A 123 -14.83 -20.87 2.52
CA GLN A 123 -16.00 -21.55 1.96
C GLN A 123 -17.23 -20.72 2.35
N PRO A 124 -18.16 -20.43 1.44
CA PRO A 124 -19.42 -19.84 1.84
C PRO A 124 -20.04 -20.74 2.91
N PHE A 125 -20.50 -20.12 3.99
CA PHE A 125 -21.07 -20.77 5.16
C PHE A 125 -21.93 -21.97 4.74
N ASN A 126 -21.49 -23.17 5.03
CA ASN A 126 -22.35 -24.33 5.05
C ASN A 126 -22.99 -24.32 6.44
N ASP A 127 -24.18 -23.71 6.53
CA ASP A 127 -25.07 -23.85 7.69
C ASP A 127 -25.50 -25.31 7.74
N GLU A 128 -24.94 -26.09 8.68
CA GLU A 128 -25.57 -27.32 9.21
C GLU A 128 -26.38 -26.98 10.46
#